data_10d2b824bb3e663f3b9d854b3efbdb5c
#
_entry.id   10d2b824bb3e663f3b9d854b3efbdb5c
#
_cell.length_a   1.000
_cell.length_b   1.000
_cell.length_c   1.000
_cell.angle_alpha   90.00
_cell.angle_beta   90.00
_cell.angle_gamma   90.00
#
_symmetry.space_group_name_H-M   'P 1'
#
loop_
_entity.id
_entity.type
_entity.pdbx_description
1 polymer ?
#
loop_
_entity_poly.entity_id
_entity_poly.type
_entity_poly.pdbx_seq_one_letter_code
_entity_poly.pdbx_strand_id
1 'polypeptide(L)'
;MNEELVYTNAKKDFLDSIKSHMFNQGFQEVEEDIFYERVRVVRQPGQTISINGQVMHQPGKEIEIKQTVCFSGDGWVANQDESNKMDFTQVIFETYQGNDLVMQHDDLFYWDEQDHFVNVFNQAFNR
;
A
#
# COMPACT_ATOMS: atom_id res chain seq x y z
N MET A 1 7.03 -20.70 -27.86
CA MET A 1 7.19 -20.14 -26.54
C MET A 1 5.96 -20.52 -25.69
N ASN A 2 6.18 -20.96 -24.47
CA ASN A 2 5.09 -21.39 -23.58
C ASN A 2 4.35 -20.15 -23.05
N GLU A 3 3.02 -20.10 -23.16
CA GLU A 3 2.18 -19.02 -22.63
C GLU A 3 2.38 -18.83 -21.12
N GLU A 4 2.53 -19.93 -20.39
CA GLU A 4 2.76 -19.92 -18.96
C GLU A 4 4.07 -19.19 -18.59
N LEU A 5 5.12 -19.35 -19.37
CA LEU A 5 6.39 -18.66 -19.15
C LEU A 5 6.27 -17.15 -19.37
N VAL A 6 5.55 -16.73 -20.42
CA VAL A 6 5.31 -15.30 -20.70
C VAL A 6 4.50 -14.67 -19.58
N TYR A 7 3.45 -15.34 -19.11
CA TYR A 7 2.63 -14.88 -18.00
C TYR A 7 3.48 -14.69 -16.72
N THR A 8 4.28 -15.69 -16.37
CA THR A 8 5.12 -15.65 -15.16
C THR A 8 6.13 -14.50 -15.22
N ASN A 9 6.74 -14.27 -16.37
CA ASN A 9 7.73 -13.21 -16.55
C ASN A 9 7.10 -11.82 -16.48
N ALA A 10 5.93 -11.61 -17.08
CA ALA A 10 5.24 -10.33 -17.05
C ALA A 10 4.87 -9.93 -15.63
N LYS A 11 4.32 -10.87 -14.85
CA LYS A 11 4.00 -10.64 -13.46
C LYS A 11 5.25 -10.37 -12.63
N LYS A 12 6.30 -11.14 -12.84
CA LYS A 12 7.56 -10.96 -12.13
C LYS A 12 8.17 -9.59 -12.39
N ASP A 13 8.19 -9.14 -13.64
CA ASP A 13 8.72 -7.83 -14.01
C ASP A 13 7.91 -6.71 -13.35
N PHE A 14 6.59 -6.83 -13.34
CA PHE A 14 5.71 -5.90 -12.63
C PHE A 14 6.02 -5.87 -11.13
N LEU A 15 6.06 -7.03 -10.47
CA LEU A 15 6.34 -7.12 -9.04
C LEU A 15 7.73 -6.59 -8.70
N ASP A 16 8.76 -6.94 -9.46
CA ASP A 16 10.12 -6.46 -9.20
C ASP A 16 10.20 -4.93 -9.25
N SER A 17 9.50 -4.32 -10.22
CA SER A 17 9.46 -2.87 -10.38
C SER A 17 8.79 -2.18 -9.18
N ILE A 18 7.61 -2.65 -8.77
CA ILE A 18 6.87 -2.02 -7.68
C ILE A 18 7.46 -2.33 -6.31
N LYS A 19 8.11 -3.49 -6.13
CA LYS A 19 8.82 -3.83 -4.89
C LYS A 19 9.93 -2.85 -4.60
N SER A 20 10.71 -2.47 -5.61
CA SER A 20 11.78 -1.47 -5.44
C SER A 20 11.21 -0.16 -4.91
N HIS A 21 10.07 0.29 -5.43
CA HIS A 21 9.42 1.49 -4.94
C HIS A 21 8.98 1.34 -3.48
N MET A 22 8.34 0.22 -3.14
CA MET A 22 7.87 -0.02 -1.77
C MET A 22 9.03 -0.10 -0.77
N PHE A 23 10.11 -0.79 -1.11
CA PHE A 23 11.29 -0.89 -0.24
C PHE A 23 11.96 0.46 -0.04
N ASN A 24 12.03 1.29 -1.08
CA ASN A 24 12.56 2.65 -0.98
C ASN A 24 11.72 3.54 -0.08
N GLN A 25 10.43 3.24 0.07
CA GLN A 25 9.51 3.95 0.96
C GLN A 25 9.48 3.38 2.38
N GLY A 26 10.32 2.38 2.68
CA GLY A 26 10.43 1.80 4.01
C GLY A 26 9.50 0.64 4.30
N PHE A 27 8.79 0.13 3.30
CA PHE A 27 7.97 -1.07 3.46
C PHE A 27 8.85 -2.31 3.52
N GLN A 28 8.40 -3.30 4.29
CA GLN A 28 9.03 -4.61 4.38
C GLN A 28 8.09 -5.67 3.87
N GLU A 29 8.63 -6.68 3.19
CA GLU A 29 7.86 -7.83 2.74
C GLU A 29 7.62 -8.77 3.93
N VAL A 30 6.36 -8.97 4.28
CA VAL A 30 5.94 -9.85 5.38
C VAL A 30 5.60 -11.23 4.86
N GLU A 31 4.88 -11.29 3.74
CA GLU A 31 4.56 -12.52 3.03
C GLU A 31 4.96 -12.34 1.58
N GLU A 32 5.77 -13.26 1.07
CA GLU A 32 6.38 -13.14 -0.25
C GLU A 32 5.35 -12.87 -1.35
N ASP A 33 5.54 -11.78 -2.09
CA ASP A 33 4.72 -11.34 -3.22
C ASP A 33 3.25 -11.03 -2.86
N ILE A 34 2.89 -11.03 -1.57
CA ILE A 34 1.49 -10.90 -1.14
C ILE A 34 1.29 -9.72 -0.19
N PHE A 35 2.11 -9.59 0.84
CA PHE A 35 1.84 -8.63 1.92
C PHE A 35 3.08 -7.84 2.31
N TYR A 36 2.92 -6.52 2.34
CA TYR A 36 3.98 -5.57 2.67
C TYR A 36 3.48 -4.62 3.75
N GLU A 37 4.36 -4.24 4.67
CA GLU A 37 3.98 -3.29 5.72
C GLU A 37 5.08 -2.29 6.03
N ARG A 38 4.66 -1.13 6.52
CA ARG A 38 5.53 -0.11 7.08
C ARG A 38 4.91 0.36 8.39
N VAL A 39 5.72 0.37 9.48
CA VAL A 39 5.29 0.83 10.78
C VAL A 39 6.12 2.06 11.17
N ARG A 40 5.45 3.12 11.58
CA ARG A 40 6.07 4.34 12.08
C ARG A 40 5.45 4.73 13.42
N VAL A 41 6.26 5.30 14.29
CA VAL A 41 5.78 5.89 15.54
C VAL A 41 5.80 7.39 15.37
N VAL A 42 4.65 8.03 15.52
CA VAL A 42 4.50 9.48 15.46
C VAL A 42 4.26 9.99 16.87
N ARG A 43 5.08 10.94 17.29
CA ARG A 43 4.93 11.57 18.59
C ARG A 43 4.04 12.81 18.47
N GLN A 44 2.91 12.81 19.16
CA GLN A 44 2.11 14.01 19.33
C GLN A 44 2.66 14.79 20.52
N PRO A 45 2.96 16.09 20.35
CA PRO A 45 3.49 16.89 21.44
C PRO A 45 2.46 17.02 22.58
N GLY A 46 2.95 17.13 23.79
CA GLY A 46 2.10 17.43 24.94
C GLY A 46 1.44 18.79 24.78
N GLN A 47 0.29 18.97 25.41
CA GLN A 47 -0.48 20.21 25.39
C GLN A 47 -0.60 20.76 26.80
N THR A 48 -0.56 22.10 26.89
CA THR A 48 -0.89 22.81 28.11
C THR A 48 -2.27 23.42 27.93
N ILE A 49 -3.21 23.01 28.80
CA ILE A 49 -4.58 23.53 28.79
C ILE A 49 -4.87 24.26 30.10
N SER A 50 -5.71 25.30 30.01
CA SER A 50 -6.17 26.04 31.19
C SER A 50 -7.67 25.84 31.32
N ILE A 51 -8.09 25.31 32.48
CA ILE A 51 -9.50 25.10 32.83
C ILE A 51 -9.75 25.81 34.13
N ASN A 52 -10.69 26.76 34.16
CA ASN A 52 -11.08 27.51 35.38
C ASN A 52 -9.87 28.14 36.10
N GLY A 53 -8.90 28.66 35.33
CA GLY A 53 -7.71 29.27 35.92
C GLY A 53 -6.63 28.31 36.36
N GLN A 54 -6.87 27.01 36.22
CA GLN A 54 -5.86 25.99 36.50
C GLN A 54 -5.16 25.54 35.23
N VAL A 55 -3.84 25.51 35.27
CA VAL A 55 -3.01 25.04 34.17
C VAL A 55 -2.80 23.53 34.33
N MET A 56 -3.19 22.78 33.30
CA MET A 56 -3.00 21.34 33.24
C MET A 56 -2.09 20.97 32.09
N HIS A 57 -1.14 20.09 32.34
CA HIS A 57 -0.24 19.57 31.33
C HIS A 57 -0.71 18.18 30.90
N GLN A 58 -1.03 18.03 29.61
CA GLN A 58 -1.26 16.71 29.02
C GLN A 58 0.04 16.21 28.42
N PRO A 59 0.53 15.03 28.82
CA PRO A 59 1.75 14.48 28.24
C PRO A 59 1.53 14.16 26.76
N GLY A 60 2.60 14.22 25.99
CA GLY A 60 2.60 13.77 24.60
C GLY A 60 2.27 12.29 24.52
N LYS A 61 1.72 11.89 23.37
CA LYS A 61 1.38 10.50 23.07
C LYS A 61 2.21 10.01 21.90
N GLU A 62 2.60 8.76 21.96
CA GLU A 62 3.14 8.06 20.80
C GLU A 62 2.01 7.28 20.12
N ILE A 63 1.85 7.49 18.82
CA ILE A 63 0.86 6.80 18.03
C ILE A 63 1.59 5.95 17.00
N GLU A 64 1.26 4.66 16.97
CA GLU A 64 1.76 3.76 15.95
C GLU A 64 0.90 3.90 14.70
N ILE A 65 1.55 4.19 13.56
CA ILE A 65 0.91 4.22 12.25
C ILE A 65 1.44 3.05 11.46
N LYS A 66 0.54 2.14 11.09
CA LYS A 66 0.86 0.97 10.29
C LYS A 66 0.20 1.12 8.93
N GLN A 67 1.00 0.98 7.88
CA GLN A 67 0.53 1.05 6.50
C GLN A 67 0.82 -0.28 5.82
N THR A 68 -0.16 -0.81 5.10
CA THR A 68 -0.08 -2.13 4.49
C THR A 68 -0.46 -2.09 3.02
N VAL A 69 0.19 -2.95 2.24
CA VAL A 69 -0.13 -3.20 0.84
C VAL A 69 -0.34 -4.70 0.69
N CYS A 70 -1.54 -5.11 0.28
CA CYS A 70 -1.88 -6.51 0.11
C CYS A 70 -2.26 -6.79 -1.34
N PHE A 71 -1.56 -7.75 -1.96
CA PHE A 71 -1.90 -8.25 -3.29
C PHE A 71 -2.91 -9.39 -3.13
N SER A 72 -4.19 -9.08 -3.35
CA SER A 72 -5.29 -9.97 -2.94
C SER A 72 -5.68 -11.01 -3.98
N GLY A 73 -5.26 -10.85 -5.23
CA GLY A 73 -5.55 -11.84 -6.26
C GLY A 73 -5.32 -11.33 -7.66
N ASP A 74 -5.15 -12.26 -8.58
CA ASP A 74 -4.95 -11.99 -10.00
C ASP A 74 -6.21 -12.30 -10.79
N GLY A 75 -6.41 -11.58 -11.87
CA GLY A 75 -7.48 -11.80 -12.80
C GLY A 75 -7.07 -11.39 -14.21
N TRP A 76 -8.03 -11.46 -15.13
CA TRP A 76 -7.78 -11.03 -16.49
C TRP A 76 -9.08 -10.51 -17.12
N VAL A 77 -8.91 -9.61 -18.09
CA VAL A 77 -10.02 -9.07 -18.89
C VAL A 77 -9.66 -9.31 -20.36
N ALA A 78 -10.63 -9.84 -21.11
CA ALA A 78 -10.48 -10.01 -22.56
C ALA A 78 -10.99 -8.77 -23.29
N ASN A 79 -10.32 -8.42 -24.40
CA ASN A 79 -10.82 -7.42 -25.32
C ASN A 79 -12.14 -7.90 -25.97
N GLN A 80 -12.86 -6.97 -26.63
CA GLN A 80 -14.12 -7.27 -27.31
C GLN A 80 -13.98 -8.38 -28.36
N ASP A 81 -12.80 -8.51 -28.98
CA ASP A 81 -12.51 -9.55 -29.95
C ASP A 81 -11.86 -10.79 -29.35
N GLU A 82 -11.69 -10.83 -28.04
CA GLU A 82 -11.05 -11.91 -27.28
C GLU A 82 -9.61 -12.24 -27.72
N SER A 83 -9.00 -11.41 -28.55
CA SER A 83 -7.67 -11.65 -29.10
C SER A 83 -6.55 -11.29 -28.11
N ASN A 84 -6.83 -10.37 -27.17
CA ASN A 84 -5.86 -9.91 -26.17
C ASN A 84 -6.42 -10.03 -24.77
N LYS A 85 -5.66 -10.71 -23.92
CA LYS A 85 -5.94 -10.76 -22.48
C LYS A 85 -5.06 -9.75 -21.77
N MET A 86 -5.67 -8.96 -20.90
CA MET A 86 -4.97 -8.05 -20.01
C MET A 86 -5.02 -8.62 -18.59
N ASP A 87 -3.88 -9.05 -18.11
CA ASP A 87 -3.76 -9.60 -16.76
C ASP A 87 -3.58 -8.48 -15.75
N PHE A 88 -4.20 -8.63 -14.59
CA PHE A 88 -4.13 -7.63 -13.53
C PHE A 88 -3.97 -8.29 -12.17
N THR A 89 -3.53 -7.50 -11.20
CA THR A 89 -3.51 -7.86 -9.79
C THR A 89 -4.32 -6.83 -9.01
N GLN A 90 -5.17 -7.30 -8.12
CA GLN A 90 -5.90 -6.45 -7.19
C GLN A 90 -5.04 -6.16 -5.98
N VAL A 91 -4.95 -4.90 -5.59
CA VAL A 91 -4.12 -4.44 -4.48
C VAL A 91 -4.97 -3.63 -3.51
N ILE A 92 -4.81 -3.90 -2.23
CA ILE A 92 -5.51 -3.20 -1.16
C ILE A 92 -4.47 -2.41 -0.36
N PHE A 93 -4.70 -1.10 -0.22
CA PHE A 93 -3.88 -0.17 0.57
C PHE A 93 -4.64 0.18 1.85
N GLU A 94 -3.99 0.04 3.00
CA GLU A 94 -4.62 0.35 4.28
C GLU A 94 -3.67 1.15 5.18
N THR A 95 -4.24 2.05 5.96
CA THR A 95 -3.53 2.76 7.03
C THR A 95 -4.28 2.60 8.33
N TYR A 96 -3.55 2.21 9.38
CA TYR A 96 -4.06 2.07 10.73
C TYR A 96 -3.39 3.07 11.66
N GLN A 97 -4.17 3.65 12.58
CA GLN A 97 -3.66 4.39 13.72
C GLN A 97 -3.97 3.58 14.97
N GLY A 98 -2.93 3.01 15.61
CA GLY A 98 -3.15 2.01 16.64
C GLY A 98 -3.92 0.83 16.05
N ASN A 99 -5.10 0.53 16.62
CA ASN A 99 -5.96 -0.55 16.15
C ASN A 99 -7.07 -0.08 15.19
N ASP A 100 -7.12 1.21 14.87
CA ASP A 100 -8.20 1.79 14.07
C ASP A 100 -7.80 1.89 12.61
N LEU A 101 -8.63 1.32 11.72
CA LEU A 101 -8.48 1.49 10.28
C LEU A 101 -8.94 2.90 9.90
N VAL A 102 -8.02 3.73 9.44
CA VAL A 102 -8.31 5.14 9.09
C VAL A 102 -8.32 5.41 7.60
N MET A 103 -7.75 4.52 6.79
CA MET A 103 -7.78 4.63 5.32
C MET A 103 -7.78 3.23 4.72
N GLN A 104 -8.62 3.04 3.72
CA GLN A 104 -8.63 1.84 2.88
C GLN A 104 -8.92 2.24 1.45
N HIS A 105 -8.12 1.73 0.54
CA HIS A 105 -8.30 1.95 -0.89
C HIS A 105 -7.89 0.69 -1.63
N ASP A 106 -8.68 0.26 -2.58
CA ASP A 106 -8.33 -0.86 -3.45
C ASP A 106 -8.37 -0.43 -4.91
N ASP A 107 -7.52 -1.07 -5.71
CA ASP A 107 -7.45 -0.79 -7.13
C ASP A 107 -6.92 -2.02 -7.87
N LEU A 108 -7.12 -2.03 -9.18
CA LEU A 108 -6.62 -3.06 -10.07
C LEU A 108 -5.46 -2.49 -10.87
N PHE A 109 -4.39 -3.28 -10.99
CA PHE A 109 -3.20 -2.86 -11.74
C PHE A 109 -2.88 -3.89 -12.81
N TYR A 110 -2.88 -3.45 -14.07
CA TYR A 110 -2.36 -4.26 -15.16
C TYR A 110 -0.85 -4.34 -15.05
N TRP A 111 -0.27 -5.44 -15.49
CA TRP A 111 1.15 -5.70 -15.25
C TRP A 111 2.11 -4.82 -16.06
N ASP A 112 1.61 -4.05 -16.99
CA ASP A 112 2.37 -3.02 -17.72
C ASP A 112 2.17 -1.61 -17.16
N GLU A 113 1.48 -1.47 -16.01
CA GLU A 113 1.13 -0.18 -15.43
C GLU A 113 1.89 0.11 -14.12
N GLN A 114 3.21 -0.01 -14.14
CA GLN A 114 4.03 0.28 -12.96
C GLN A 114 3.88 1.73 -12.48
N ASP A 115 3.81 2.67 -13.43
CA ASP A 115 3.65 4.09 -13.09
C ASP A 115 2.30 4.37 -12.43
N HIS A 116 1.25 3.69 -12.87
CA HIS A 116 -0.07 3.80 -12.26
C HIS A 116 -0.04 3.33 -10.80
N PHE A 117 0.63 2.20 -10.54
CA PHE A 117 0.80 1.70 -9.17
C PHE A 117 1.51 2.74 -8.29
N VAL A 118 2.61 3.30 -8.76
CA VAL A 118 3.39 4.30 -8.02
C VAL A 118 2.52 5.53 -7.71
N ASN A 119 1.74 5.99 -8.66
CA ASN A 119 0.85 7.15 -8.46
C ASN A 119 -0.22 6.87 -7.41
N VAL A 120 -0.88 5.72 -7.48
CA VAL A 120 -1.92 5.33 -6.52
C VAL A 120 -1.32 5.13 -5.13
N PHE A 121 -0.18 4.46 -5.05
CA PHE A 121 0.57 4.26 -3.80
C PHE A 121 0.90 5.60 -3.14
N ASN A 122 1.43 6.55 -3.90
CA ASN A 122 1.78 7.87 -3.38
C ASN A 122 0.54 8.64 -2.92
N GLN A 123 -0.56 8.57 -3.65
CA GLN A 123 -1.81 9.21 -3.23
C GLN A 123 -2.36 8.59 -1.95
N ALA A 124 -2.25 7.29 -1.80
CA ALA A 124 -2.75 6.59 -0.62
C ALA A 124 -1.94 6.91 0.65
N PHE A 125 -0.61 6.99 0.53
CA PHE A 125 0.28 7.02 1.70
C PHE A 125 1.01 8.34 1.94
N ASN A 126 1.09 9.22 0.97
CA ASN A 126 1.86 10.46 1.05
C ASN A 126 0.98 11.71 1.01
N ARG A 127 -0.17 11.63 1.62
CA ARG A 127 -1.07 12.80 1.75
C ARG A 127 -0.61 13.71 2.88
#